data_61a93053ca044d964931f0404c53131a
#
_entry.id   61a93053ca044d964931f0404c53131a
#
_cell.length_a   1.000
_cell.length_b   1.000
_cell.length_c   1.000
_cell.angle_alpha   90.00
_cell.angle_beta   90.00
_cell.angle_gamma   90.00
#
_symmetry.space_group_name_H-M   'P 1'
#
loop_
_entity.id
_entity.type
_entity.pdbx_description
1 polymer ?
#
loop_
_entity_poly.entity_id
_entity_poly.type
_entity_poly.pdbx_seq_one_letter_code
_entity_poly.pdbx_strand_id
1 'polypeptide(L)' 'MDRQELEAKIIELVAITYNMDASELSADTSFKDDLKGASVQMVALVSEIENELDAEVMLAEASACRTVAELVNLVEAEL' A
#
# COMPACT_ATOMS: atom_id res chain seq x y z
N MET A 1 -10.48 2.14 -12.23
CA MET A 1 -9.32 1.30 -12.59
C MET A 1 -9.61 -0.14 -12.21
N ASP A 2 -9.11 -1.09 -12.98
CA ASP A 2 -9.35 -2.50 -12.67
C ASP A 2 -8.42 -2.98 -11.55
N ARG A 3 -8.65 -4.20 -11.08
CA ARG A 3 -7.90 -4.76 -9.95
C ARG A 3 -6.38 -4.83 -10.23
N GLN A 4 -6.01 -5.22 -11.45
CA GLN A 4 -4.60 -5.34 -11.80
C GLN A 4 -3.91 -3.98 -11.82
N GLU A 5 -4.58 -2.98 -12.37
CA GLU A 5 -4.04 -1.62 -12.40
C GLU A 5 -3.91 -1.06 -11.00
N LEU A 6 -4.91 -1.30 -10.16
CA LEU A 6 -4.90 -0.85 -8.78
C LEU A 6 -3.74 -1.49 -8.01
N GLU A 7 -3.58 -2.79 -8.15
CA GLU A 7 -2.49 -3.52 -7.48
C GLU A 7 -1.13 -2.99 -7.91
N ALA A 8 -0.95 -2.77 -9.22
CA ALA A 8 0.29 -2.23 -9.75
C ALA A 8 0.58 -0.83 -9.19
N LYS A 9 -0.46 -0.01 -9.08
CA LYS A 9 -0.31 1.34 -8.56
C LYS A 9 0.05 1.33 -7.07
N ILE A 10 -0.60 0.46 -6.29
CA ILE A 10 -0.30 0.33 -4.87
C ILE A 10 1.15 -0.16 -4.68
N ILE A 11 1.57 -1.15 -5.45
CA ILE A 11 2.95 -1.66 -5.41
C ILE A 11 3.94 -0.52 -5.71
N GLU A 12 3.64 0.30 -6.71
CA GLU A 12 4.48 1.43 -7.06
C GLU A 12 4.61 2.40 -5.87
N LEU A 13 3.50 2.72 -5.23
CA LEU A 13 3.49 3.63 -4.09
C LEU A 13 4.23 3.04 -2.88
N VAL A 14 4.08 1.75 -2.64
CA VAL A 14 4.82 1.05 -1.58
C VAL A 14 6.32 1.10 -1.86
N ALA A 15 6.71 0.85 -3.11
CA ALA A 15 8.11 0.88 -3.50
C ALA A 15 8.73 2.25 -3.23
N ILE A 16 8.05 3.31 -3.61
CA ILE A 16 8.51 4.66 -3.39
C ILE A 16 8.62 4.96 -1.90
N THR A 17 7.58 4.64 -1.15
CA THR A 17 7.50 4.96 0.28
C THR A 17 8.55 4.21 1.10
N TYR A 18 8.79 2.95 0.77
CA TYR A 18 9.73 2.10 1.50
C TYR A 18 11.11 2.07 0.86
N ASN A 19 11.32 2.85 -0.20
CA ASN A 19 12.59 2.95 -0.91
C ASN A 19 13.07 1.58 -1.40
N MET A 20 12.19 0.87 -2.08
CA MET A 20 12.47 -0.44 -2.64
C MET A 20 12.18 -0.45 -4.13
N ASP A 21 12.68 -1.47 -4.81
CA ASP A 21 12.39 -1.68 -6.22
C ASP A 21 11.03 -2.38 -6.32
N ALA A 22 10.16 -1.89 -7.19
CA ALA A 22 8.84 -2.50 -7.38
C ALA A 22 8.95 -3.97 -7.78
N SER A 23 10.04 -4.37 -8.45
CA SER A 23 10.27 -5.76 -8.84
C SER A 23 10.47 -6.69 -7.64
N GLU A 24 10.76 -6.14 -6.47
CA GLU A 24 10.94 -6.92 -5.25
C GLU A 24 9.63 -7.13 -4.49
N LEU A 25 8.54 -6.52 -4.97
CA LEU A 25 7.25 -6.52 -4.29
C LEU A 25 6.21 -7.32 -5.06
N SER A 26 5.25 -7.86 -4.32
CA SER A 26 4.11 -8.57 -4.90
C SER A 26 2.91 -8.39 -3.97
N ALA A 27 1.77 -8.96 -4.36
CA ALA A 27 0.57 -8.95 -3.53
C ALA A 27 0.81 -9.67 -2.19
N ASP A 28 1.72 -10.62 -2.16
CA ASP A 28 2.01 -11.42 -0.96
C ASP A 28 3.06 -10.80 -0.05
N THR A 29 3.66 -9.68 -0.46
CA THR A 29 4.66 -8.99 0.35
C THR A 29 4.09 -8.63 1.71
N SER A 30 4.80 -8.98 2.77
CA SER A 30 4.40 -8.71 4.14
C SER A 30 4.98 -7.37 4.62
N PHE A 31 4.12 -6.49 5.11
CA PHE A 31 4.58 -5.21 5.65
C PHE A 31 5.47 -5.40 6.87
N LYS A 32 5.16 -6.39 7.68
CA LYS A 32 5.91 -6.64 8.91
C LYS A 32 7.23 -7.38 8.64
N ASP A 33 7.16 -8.45 7.86
CA ASP A 33 8.31 -9.34 7.68
C ASP A 33 9.24 -8.93 6.55
N ASP A 34 8.67 -8.45 5.45
CA ASP A 34 9.45 -8.14 4.25
C ASP A 34 9.88 -6.68 4.19
N LEU A 35 9.04 -5.77 4.63
CA LEU A 35 9.31 -4.34 4.53
C LEU A 35 9.88 -3.76 5.81
N LYS A 36 9.51 -4.31 6.95
CA LYS A 36 10.00 -3.90 8.26
C LYS A 36 9.95 -2.39 8.49
N GLY A 37 8.91 -1.77 7.93
CA GLY A 37 8.78 -0.34 8.00
C GLY A 37 8.25 0.14 9.35
N ALA A 38 8.63 1.36 9.71
CA ALA A 38 8.08 2.02 10.88
C ALA A 38 6.68 2.55 10.58
N SER A 39 5.91 2.84 11.62
CA SER A 39 4.55 3.39 11.46
C SER A 39 4.55 4.72 10.69
N VAL A 40 5.65 5.46 10.74
CA VAL A 40 5.82 6.71 10.00
C VAL A 40 5.73 6.46 8.47
N GLN A 41 6.24 5.33 8.02
CA GLN A 41 6.18 4.98 6.59
C GLN A 41 4.75 4.64 6.18
N MET A 42 3.99 4.02 7.06
CA MET A 42 2.58 3.75 6.78
C MET A 42 1.78 5.06 6.68
N VAL A 43 2.09 6.04 7.51
CA VAL A 43 1.46 7.36 7.42
C VAL A 43 1.74 7.99 6.06
N ALA A 44 3.00 7.93 5.62
CA ALA A 44 3.39 8.46 4.31
C ALA A 44 2.68 7.72 3.18
N LEU A 45 2.58 6.41 3.28
CA LEU A 45 1.92 5.59 2.27
C LEU A 45 0.43 5.94 2.14
N VAL A 46 -0.26 6.08 3.26
CA VAL A 46 -1.67 6.45 3.27
C VAL A 46 -1.86 7.82 2.60
N SER A 47 -0.98 8.77 2.90
CA SER A 47 -1.03 10.09 2.28
C SER A 47 -0.85 10.02 0.76
N GLU A 48 0.09 9.20 0.30
CA GLU A 48 0.34 9.02 -1.14
C GLU A 48 -0.85 8.36 -1.83
N ILE A 49 -1.47 7.39 -1.18
CA ILE A 49 -2.66 6.73 -1.74
C ILE A 49 -3.77 7.77 -1.91
N GLU A 50 -3.98 8.60 -0.91
CA GLU A 50 -5.01 9.63 -0.97
C GLU A 50 -4.72 10.62 -2.11
N ASN A 51 -3.46 11.05 -2.24
CA ASN A 51 -3.08 12.02 -3.27
C ASN A 51 -3.16 11.45 -4.68
N GLU A 52 -2.74 10.20 -4.86
CA GLU A 52 -2.62 9.60 -6.19
C GLU A 52 -3.91 8.93 -6.67
N LEU A 53 -4.68 8.38 -5.76
CA LEU A 53 -5.89 7.61 -6.11
C LEU A 53 -7.18 8.25 -5.63
N ASP A 54 -7.07 9.36 -4.92
CA ASP A 54 -8.23 10.05 -4.35
C ASP A 54 -9.07 9.10 -3.49
N ALA A 55 -8.38 8.16 -2.81
CA ALA A 55 -9.00 7.18 -1.93
C ALA A 55 -8.63 7.51 -0.49
N GLU A 56 -9.64 7.72 0.34
CA GLU A 56 -9.45 8.06 1.74
C GLU A 56 -9.43 6.79 2.57
N VAL A 57 -8.22 6.40 3.02
CA VAL A 57 -8.01 5.19 3.80
C VAL A 57 -7.61 5.58 5.22
N MET A 58 -8.25 4.99 6.20
CA MET A 58 -7.93 5.27 7.60
C MET A 58 -6.61 4.61 7.99
N LEU A 59 -5.76 5.37 8.66
CA LEU A 59 -4.44 4.89 9.08
C LEU A 59 -4.54 3.62 9.93
N ALA A 60 -5.50 3.57 10.85
CA ALA A 60 -5.68 2.41 11.72
C ALA A 60 -5.96 1.14 10.93
N GLU A 61 -6.80 1.25 9.89
CA GLU A 61 -7.12 0.11 9.03
C GLU A 61 -5.95 -0.29 8.16
N ALA A 62 -5.25 0.70 7.60
CA ALA A 62 -4.07 0.44 6.77
C ALA A 62 -2.96 -0.24 7.59
N SER A 63 -2.78 0.20 8.82
CA SER A 63 -1.77 -0.35 9.72
C SER A 63 -2.07 -1.80 10.13
N ALA A 64 -3.33 -2.20 10.07
CA ALA A 64 -3.74 -3.56 10.39
C ALA A 64 -3.53 -4.53 9.21
N CYS A 65 -3.28 -4.01 8.02
CA CYS A 65 -3.02 -4.85 6.85
C CYS A 65 -1.71 -5.59 7.02
N ARG A 66 -1.72 -6.89 6.72
CA ARG A 66 -0.53 -7.73 6.81
C ARG A 66 0.25 -7.76 5.51
N THR A 67 -0.47 -7.73 4.40
CA THR A 67 0.14 -7.87 3.07
C THR A 67 -0.32 -6.74 2.16
N VAL A 68 0.40 -6.58 1.06
CA VAL A 68 0.02 -5.63 0.01
C VAL A 68 -1.39 -5.93 -0.50
N ALA A 69 -1.74 -7.22 -0.68
CA ALA A 69 -3.07 -7.61 -1.14
C ALA A 69 -4.17 -7.09 -0.22
N GLU A 70 -3.97 -7.17 1.09
CA GLU A 70 -4.95 -6.66 2.05
C GLU A 70 -5.12 -5.15 1.91
N LEU A 71 -4.02 -4.44 1.70
CA LEU A 71 -4.07 -3.00 1.47
C LEU A 71 -4.81 -2.67 0.17
N VAL A 72 -4.57 -3.44 -0.88
CA VAL A 72 -5.27 -3.26 -2.15
C VAL A 72 -6.77 -3.45 -1.96
N ASN A 73 -7.17 -4.47 -1.19
CA ASN A 73 -8.58 -4.71 -0.88
C ASN A 73 -9.20 -3.50 -0.16
N LEU A 74 -8.48 -2.96 0.79
CA LEU A 74 -8.94 -1.81 1.58
C LEU A 74 -9.14 -0.59 0.69
N VAL A 75 -8.18 -0.32 -0.18
CA VAL A 75 -8.23 0.83 -1.10
C VAL A 75 -9.37 0.64 -2.11
N GLU A 76 -9.52 -0.56 -2.64
CA GLU A 76 -10.57 -0.86 -3.62
C GLU A 76 -11.95 -0.58 -3.06
N ALA A 77 -12.16 -0.85 -1.79
CA ALA A 77 -13.43 -0.61 -1.13
C ALA A 77 -13.77 0.89 -1.05
N GLU A 78 -12.77 1.75 -1.16
CA GLU A 78 -12.95 3.20 -1.09
C GLU A 78 -13.03 3.88 -2.47
N LEU A 79 -12.91 3.12 -3.53
CA LEU A 79 -12.96 3.66 -4.90
C LEU A 79 -14.38 3.59 -5.54
#